data_eb2c475674ef00a75b0b189bff1b4af4
#
_entry.id   eb2c475674ef00a75b0b189bff1b4af4
#
_cell.length_a   1.000
_cell.length_b   1.000
_cell.length_c   1.000
_cell.angle_alpha   90.00
_cell.angle_beta   90.00
_cell.angle_gamma   90.00
#
_symmetry.space_group_name_H-M   'P 1'
#
loop_
_entity.id
_entity.type
_entity.pdbx_description
1 polymer ?
#
loop_
_entity_poly.entity_id
_entity_poly.type
_entity_poly.pdbx_seq_one_letter_code
_entity_poly.pdbx_strand_id
1 'polypeptide(L)'
;MLQAEKRFVMTKITKITACLICICAVFGTASCGKKASLPDVRDLGQILTVSREEGSGTRTEFDTNLKVTEQNADQVVSSTKDMLKTVASTKNAIGYVAYSAIANE
;
A
#
# COMPACT_ATOMS: atom_id res chain seq x y z
N MET A 1 49.43 13.69 -39.88
CA MET A 1 49.24 12.55 -38.95
C MET A 1 48.31 12.84 -37.77
N LEU A 2 48.44 13.95 -37.08
CA LEU A 2 47.58 14.29 -35.96
C LEU A 2 46.09 14.53 -36.32
N GLN A 3 45.77 14.97 -37.52
CA GLN A 3 44.40 15.23 -37.98
C GLN A 3 43.61 13.94 -38.25
N ALA A 4 44.23 12.89 -38.72
CA ALA A 4 43.60 11.61 -39.01
C ALA A 4 43.23 10.86 -37.69
N GLU A 5 44.08 10.95 -36.70
CA GLU A 5 43.86 10.33 -35.41
C GLU A 5 42.68 10.98 -34.65
N LYS A 6 42.59 12.30 -34.67
CA LYS A 6 41.45 13.03 -34.07
C LYS A 6 40.14 12.70 -34.78
N ARG A 7 40.13 12.51 -36.10
CA ARG A 7 38.92 12.11 -36.84
C ARG A 7 38.47 10.69 -36.48
N PHE A 8 39.42 9.77 -36.34
CA PHE A 8 39.12 8.39 -35.98
C PHE A 8 38.53 8.24 -34.57
N VAL A 9 39.09 8.94 -33.60
CA VAL A 9 38.60 8.97 -32.22
C VAL A 9 37.22 9.65 -32.15
N MET A 10 36.99 10.77 -32.82
CA MET A 10 35.71 11.45 -32.88
C MET A 10 34.61 10.57 -33.49
N THR A 11 34.89 9.84 -34.56
CA THR A 11 33.92 8.96 -35.23
C THR A 11 33.53 7.78 -34.34
N LYS A 12 34.44 7.24 -33.54
CA LYS A 12 34.16 6.18 -32.59
C LYS A 12 33.35 6.67 -31.40
N ILE A 13 33.66 7.84 -30.87
CA ILE A 13 32.90 8.47 -29.74
C ILE A 13 31.48 8.79 -30.17
N THR A 14 31.28 9.33 -31.40
CA THR A 14 29.92 9.64 -31.89
C THR A 14 29.08 8.39 -32.09
N LYS A 15 29.64 7.27 -32.51
CA LYS A 15 28.93 6.00 -32.63
C LYS A 15 28.59 5.38 -31.29
N ILE A 16 29.44 5.52 -30.28
CA ILE A 16 29.20 5.02 -28.93
C ILE A 16 28.13 5.86 -28.23
N THR A 17 28.16 7.20 -28.41
CA THR A 17 27.13 8.09 -27.84
C THR A 17 25.75 7.86 -28.48
N ALA A 18 25.70 7.63 -29.79
CA ALA A 18 24.43 7.31 -30.46
C ALA A 18 23.84 5.97 -29.99
N CYS A 19 24.69 4.96 -29.72
CA CYS A 19 24.26 3.66 -29.22
C CYS A 19 23.76 3.74 -27.78
N LEU A 20 24.39 4.53 -26.91
CA LEU A 20 23.98 4.77 -25.53
C LEU A 20 22.62 5.50 -25.45
N ILE A 21 22.36 6.46 -26.32
CA ILE A 21 21.08 7.16 -26.41
C ILE A 21 19.96 6.23 -26.87
N CYS A 22 20.21 5.33 -27.82
CA CYS A 22 19.23 4.33 -28.23
C CYS A 22 18.91 3.30 -27.16
N ILE A 23 19.86 2.90 -26.32
CA ILE A 23 19.65 1.96 -25.23
C ILE A 23 18.77 2.59 -24.15
N CYS A 24 18.93 3.88 -23.83
CA CYS A 24 18.08 4.60 -22.89
C CYS A 24 16.63 4.75 -23.37
N ALA A 25 16.40 4.84 -24.68
CA ALA A 25 15.07 4.95 -25.25
C ALA A 25 14.24 3.63 -25.16
N VAL A 26 14.90 2.48 -25.10
CA VAL A 26 14.23 1.17 -25.02
C VAL A 26 13.85 0.80 -23.59
N PHE A 27 14.55 1.33 -22.56
CA PHE A 27 14.25 1.05 -21.15
C PHE A 27 13.30 2.05 -20.49
N GLY A 28 12.88 3.11 -21.20
CA GLY A 28 12.10 4.23 -20.64
C GLY A 28 10.58 4.07 -20.63
N THR A 29 9.99 2.99 -21.14
CA THR A 29 8.53 2.89 -21.31
C THR A 29 7.83 1.76 -20.58
N ALA A 30 8.47 1.15 -19.60
CA ALA A 30 7.85 0.09 -18.81
C ALA A 30 7.39 0.56 -17.42
N SER A 31 7.04 1.84 -17.24
CA SER A 31 6.35 2.33 -16.05
C SER A 31 4.86 2.60 -16.34
N CYS A 32 4.18 1.63 -16.92
CA CYS A 32 2.74 1.51 -16.75
C CYS A 32 2.51 0.82 -15.41
N GLY A 33 2.55 1.57 -14.32
CA GLY A 33 1.93 1.14 -13.10
C GLY A 33 0.47 0.80 -13.42
N LYS A 34 0.13 -0.50 -13.42
CA LYS A 34 -1.27 -0.91 -13.35
C LYS A 34 -1.82 -0.18 -12.13
N LYS A 35 -2.66 0.83 -12.33
CA LYS A 35 -3.51 1.34 -11.26
C LYS A 35 -4.25 0.10 -10.76
N ALA A 36 -3.85 -0.41 -9.59
CA ALA A 36 -4.64 -1.40 -8.91
C ALA A 36 -5.98 -0.71 -8.68
N SER A 37 -6.99 -1.04 -9.49
CA SER A 37 -8.34 -0.62 -9.23
C SER A 37 -8.72 -1.29 -7.92
N LEU A 38 -8.97 -0.48 -6.90
CA LEU A 38 -9.55 -0.99 -5.67
C LEU A 38 -10.85 -1.70 -6.06
N PRO A 39 -11.12 -2.90 -5.53
CA PRO A 39 -12.39 -3.56 -5.76
C PRO A 39 -13.51 -2.64 -5.30
N ASP A 40 -14.61 -2.63 -6.05
CA ASP A 40 -15.80 -1.91 -5.60
C ASP A 40 -16.25 -2.53 -4.27
N VAL A 41 -16.49 -1.70 -3.27
CA VAL A 41 -16.96 -2.17 -1.97
C VAL A 41 -18.28 -2.96 -2.06
N ARG A 42 -19.06 -2.73 -3.14
CA ARG A 42 -20.29 -3.47 -3.44
C ARG A 42 -20.02 -4.93 -3.82
N ASP A 43 -18.83 -5.22 -4.39
CA ASP A 43 -18.42 -6.55 -4.80
C ASP A 43 -17.83 -7.37 -3.64
N LEU A 44 -17.56 -6.73 -2.50
CA LEU A 44 -16.99 -7.39 -1.32
C LEU A 44 -17.99 -8.30 -0.61
N GLY A 45 -19.29 -8.16 -0.89
CA GLY A 45 -20.35 -8.85 -0.17
C GLY A 45 -20.58 -8.27 1.23
N GLN A 46 -21.02 -9.11 2.16
CA GLN A 46 -21.26 -8.67 3.54
C GLN A 46 -19.95 -8.34 4.25
N ILE A 47 -19.87 -7.14 4.83
CA ILE A 47 -18.77 -6.72 5.70
C ILE A 47 -19.06 -7.24 7.11
N LEU A 48 -18.08 -7.90 7.71
CA LEU A 48 -18.15 -8.36 9.10
C LEU A 48 -17.50 -7.31 10.00
N THR A 49 -18.28 -6.77 10.91
CA THR A 49 -17.83 -5.74 11.87
C THR A 49 -17.33 -6.38 13.16
N VAL A 50 -16.11 -6.00 13.58
CA VAL A 50 -15.51 -6.51 14.81
C VAL A 50 -15.29 -5.36 15.77
N SER A 51 -15.84 -5.47 16.98
CA SER A 51 -15.69 -4.50 18.06
C SER A 51 -14.89 -5.06 19.24
N ARG A 52 -14.44 -4.15 20.10
CA ARG A 52 -13.90 -4.49 21.41
C ARG A 52 -15.03 -4.64 22.43
N GLU A 53 -14.74 -5.35 23.48
CA GLU A 53 -15.63 -5.55 24.62
C GLU A 53 -16.01 -4.22 25.29
N GLU A 54 -17.12 -4.21 25.98
CA GLU A 54 -17.54 -3.08 26.80
C GLU A 54 -16.51 -2.84 27.92
N GLY A 55 -16.21 -1.57 28.18
CA GLY A 55 -15.17 -1.18 29.14
C GLY A 55 -13.75 -1.10 28.56
N SER A 56 -13.54 -1.47 27.30
CA SER A 56 -12.26 -1.26 26.62
C SER A 56 -12.01 0.23 26.40
N GLY A 57 -10.84 0.72 26.82
CA GLY A 57 -10.42 2.11 26.56
C GLY A 57 -10.39 2.44 25.07
N THR A 58 -9.87 1.53 24.23
CA THR A 58 -9.86 1.71 22.77
C THR A 58 -11.27 1.82 22.19
N ARG A 59 -12.25 1.06 22.71
CA ARG A 59 -13.65 1.19 22.32
C ARG A 59 -14.22 2.54 22.73
N THR A 60 -13.97 2.95 23.97
CA THR A 60 -14.45 4.24 24.48
C THR A 60 -13.92 5.41 23.67
N GLU A 61 -12.63 5.39 23.31
CA GLU A 61 -12.04 6.42 22.46
C GLU A 61 -12.61 6.41 21.05
N PHE A 62 -12.80 5.24 20.46
CA PHE A 62 -13.41 5.08 19.14
C PHE A 62 -14.83 5.64 19.13
N ASP A 63 -15.66 5.25 20.08
CA ASP A 63 -17.06 5.69 20.19
C ASP A 63 -17.15 7.21 20.40
N THR A 64 -16.30 7.75 21.26
CA THR A 64 -16.26 9.20 21.55
C THR A 64 -15.84 10.01 20.34
N ASN A 65 -14.76 9.61 19.67
CA ASN A 65 -14.20 10.38 18.55
C ASN A 65 -15.08 10.32 17.30
N LEU A 66 -15.73 9.19 17.07
CA LEU A 66 -16.61 9.00 15.91
C LEU A 66 -18.09 9.26 16.24
N LYS A 67 -18.40 9.61 17.48
CA LYS A 67 -19.78 9.87 17.96
C LYS A 67 -20.70 8.66 17.74
N VAL A 68 -20.16 7.46 17.95
CA VAL A 68 -20.93 6.23 17.89
C VAL A 68 -21.71 6.07 19.20
N THR A 69 -23.02 6.06 19.11
CA THR A 69 -23.90 5.94 20.29
C THR A 69 -24.32 4.51 20.59
N GLU A 70 -24.33 3.65 19.54
CA GLU A 70 -24.66 2.24 19.66
C GLU A 70 -23.72 1.42 18.77
N GLN A 71 -23.22 0.31 19.30
CA GLN A 71 -22.43 -0.63 18.53
C GLN A 71 -23.18 -1.95 18.37
N ASN A 72 -23.54 -2.27 17.13
CA ASN A 72 -24.08 -3.56 16.73
C ASN A 72 -23.03 -4.30 15.90
N ALA A 73 -21.94 -4.72 16.53
CA ALA A 73 -20.90 -5.46 15.87
C ALA A 73 -21.28 -6.93 15.71
N ASP A 74 -20.90 -7.52 14.58
CA ASP A 74 -21.13 -8.95 14.31
C ASP A 74 -20.28 -9.84 15.23
N GLN A 75 -19.12 -9.34 15.66
CA GLN A 75 -18.20 -10.04 16.56
C GLN A 75 -17.60 -9.09 17.60
N VAL A 76 -17.45 -9.55 18.82
CA VAL A 76 -16.79 -8.82 19.92
C VAL A 76 -15.55 -9.61 20.36
N VAL A 77 -14.43 -8.90 20.51
CA VAL A 77 -13.15 -9.47 20.96
C VAL A 77 -12.64 -8.77 22.21
N SER A 78 -11.88 -9.49 23.03
CA SER A 78 -11.45 -9.04 24.36
C SER A 78 -10.03 -8.47 24.41
N SER A 79 -9.31 -8.48 23.30
CA SER A 79 -7.95 -7.93 23.24
C SER A 79 -7.60 -7.30 21.89
N THR A 80 -6.62 -6.41 21.88
CA THR A 80 -6.06 -5.86 20.64
C THR A 80 -5.48 -6.97 19.75
N LYS A 81 -4.81 -7.96 20.35
CA LYS A 81 -4.25 -9.09 19.62
C LYS A 81 -5.33 -9.92 18.92
N ASP A 82 -6.46 -10.17 19.62
CA ASP A 82 -7.58 -10.88 19.03
C ASP A 82 -8.25 -10.07 17.92
N MET A 83 -8.35 -8.74 18.08
CA MET A 83 -8.81 -7.85 17.01
C MET A 83 -7.97 -7.99 15.76
N LEU A 84 -6.65 -7.85 15.85
CA LEU A 84 -5.74 -7.99 14.72
C LEU A 84 -5.83 -9.37 14.09
N LYS A 85 -5.85 -10.43 14.89
CA LYS A 85 -5.97 -11.81 14.43
C LYS A 85 -7.29 -12.05 13.69
N THR A 86 -8.39 -11.60 14.24
CA THR A 86 -9.73 -11.80 13.65
C THR A 86 -9.83 -11.09 12.31
N VAL A 87 -9.43 -9.82 12.24
CA VAL A 87 -9.46 -9.04 10.99
C VAL A 87 -8.52 -9.65 9.95
N ALA A 88 -7.32 -10.09 10.33
CA ALA A 88 -6.36 -10.70 9.41
C ALA A 88 -6.82 -12.06 8.85
N SER A 89 -7.58 -12.84 9.63
CA SER A 89 -8.01 -14.18 9.26
C SER A 89 -9.40 -14.25 8.64
N THR A 90 -10.17 -13.17 8.68
CA THR A 90 -11.57 -13.17 8.24
C THR A 90 -11.74 -12.26 7.03
N LYS A 91 -12.18 -12.84 5.91
CA LYS A 91 -12.44 -12.09 4.69
C LYS A 91 -13.54 -11.02 4.94
N ASN A 92 -13.30 -9.83 4.43
CA ASN A 92 -14.21 -8.68 4.57
C ASN A 92 -14.46 -8.21 6.00
N ALA A 93 -13.59 -8.58 6.96
CA ALA A 93 -13.69 -8.08 8.32
C ALA A 93 -13.10 -6.67 8.43
N ILE A 94 -13.76 -5.84 9.22
CA ILE A 94 -13.29 -4.51 9.61
C ILE A 94 -13.33 -4.40 11.14
N GLY A 95 -12.28 -3.81 11.70
CA GLY A 95 -12.16 -3.53 13.13
C GLY A 95 -11.32 -2.28 13.36
N TYR A 96 -11.07 -1.95 14.61
CA TYR A 96 -10.29 -0.78 15.01
C TYR A 96 -9.30 -1.14 16.14
N VAL A 97 -8.17 -0.46 16.14
CA VAL A 97 -7.13 -0.57 17.17
C VAL A 97 -6.55 0.81 17.49
N ALA A 98 -5.93 0.93 18.65
CA ALA A 98 -5.16 2.13 18.97
C ALA A 98 -3.93 2.22 18.04
N TYR A 99 -3.57 3.42 17.62
CA TYR A 99 -2.40 3.64 16.74
C TYR A 99 -1.11 3.06 17.33
N SER A 100 -0.92 3.17 18.64
CA SER A 100 0.24 2.60 19.34
C SER A 100 0.37 1.08 19.21
N ALA A 101 -0.69 0.38 18.87
CA ALA A 101 -0.65 -1.07 18.69
C ALA A 101 -0.01 -1.50 17.36
N ILE A 102 0.07 -0.60 16.37
CA ILE A 102 0.60 -0.85 15.03
C ILE A 102 1.87 -0.04 14.72
N ALA A 103 2.21 0.94 15.57
CA ALA A 103 3.34 1.85 15.32
C ALA A 103 4.72 1.22 15.57
N ASN A 104 4.80 0.00 16.13
CA ASN A 104 6.04 -0.68 16.52
C ASN A 104 6.30 -1.97 15.72
N GLU A 105 5.61 -2.19 14.60
CA GLU A 105 5.85 -3.32 13.71
C GLU A 105 6.62 -2.93 12.43
#